data_a5194b5bfa3404c8a7f788a5dd396700
#
_entry.id   a5194b5bfa3404c8a7f788a5dd396700
#
_cell.length_a   1.000
_cell.length_b   1.000
_cell.length_c   1.000
_cell.angle_alpha   90.00
_cell.angle_beta   90.00
_cell.angle_gamma   90.00
#
_symmetry.space_group_name_H-M   'P 1'
#
loop_
_entity.id
_entity.type
_entity.pdbx_description
1 polymer ?
#
loop_
_entity_poly.entity_id
_entity_poly.type
_entity_poly.pdbx_seq_one_letter_code
_entity_poly.pdbx_strand_id
1 'polypeptide(L)'
;MIAFFLSPIYLLVCWYLLRWILRWMKACHGVFHKKKVQLGLVIGYAFVALSLLTSFLLPVSPLQRVLKCISNVWLGVLVYLIMTVGIAGFLRLVLKRTNFARKEHLFNQKHFILTGWLCLVIVVSLSVSGVVGARNLQTTDYQVTVHKAVEGRESLRVVLVADLHLGYSIGQWHMNNMVEKINALNPDLVVLAGDIFDNEYDALDDPAKLAATLRTIQSTYGVYACYGNHDIQEKILAGFTFHQDEAKASDPRMDVFLADANIHLLQDEGVLIDNSFYLYGRADYERPGRGIQQRQSPAELTQDMDQSKPILVLDHEPRELQELADAGVDLDLCGHTHDGQMFPGNLTIHLFWENPCGYLQKGQMHNIVTSGLGVFGPNMRVGTKSEICCIDVRFDGAE
;
A
#
# COMPACT_ATOMS: atom_id res chain seq x y z
N MET A 1 -1.00 -16.90 15.22
CA MET A 1 -2.23 -17.38 15.89
C MET A 1 -3.50 -16.68 15.39
N ILE A 2 -3.53 -15.34 15.24
CA ILE A 2 -4.73 -14.57 14.83
C ILE A 2 -5.34 -15.09 13.51
N ALA A 3 -4.54 -15.32 12.47
CA ALA A 3 -5.06 -15.80 11.17
C ALA A 3 -5.73 -17.18 11.25
N PHE A 4 -5.28 -18.05 12.15
CA PHE A 4 -5.92 -19.35 12.39
C PHE A 4 -7.32 -19.19 13.00
N PHE A 5 -7.49 -18.21 13.90
CA PHE A 5 -8.79 -17.89 14.48
C PHE A 5 -9.71 -17.14 13.50
N LEU A 6 -9.15 -16.36 12.59
CA LEU A 6 -9.92 -15.62 11.58
C LEU A 6 -10.39 -16.52 10.42
N SER A 7 -9.69 -17.61 10.11
CA SER A 7 -10.04 -18.51 9.02
C SER A 7 -11.46 -19.09 9.11
N PRO A 8 -11.98 -19.55 10.27
CA PRO A 8 -13.37 -19.99 10.39
C PRO A 8 -14.38 -18.87 10.12
N ILE A 9 -14.09 -17.64 10.58
CA ILE A 9 -14.95 -16.48 10.35
C ILE A 9 -14.99 -16.17 8.85
N TYR A 10 -13.83 -16.16 8.19
CA TYR A 10 -13.69 -15.99 6.75
C TYR A 10 -14.55 -17.02 5.99
N LEU A 11 -14.44 -18.31 6.33
CA LEU A 11 -15.20 -19.38 5.69
C LEU A 11 -16.71 -19.25 5.93
N LEU A 12 -17.14 -18.82 7.12
CA LEU A 12 -18.54 -18.55 7.42
C LEU A 12 -19.09 -17.40 6.58
N VAL A 13 -18.32 -16.32 6.43
CA VAL A 13 -18.69 -15.17 5.59
C VAL A 13 -18.80 -15.63 4.13
N CYS A 14 -17.80 -16.33 3.61
CA CYS A 14 -17.84 -16.88 2.25
C CYS A 14 -19.04 -17.80 2.02
N TRP A 15 -19.35 -18.67 2.98
CA TRP A 15 -20.52 -19.53 2.91
C TRP A 15 -21.83 -18.74 2.91
N TYR A 16 -21.96 -17.71 3.76
CA TYR A 16 -23.14 -16.84 3.80
C TYR A 16 -23.35 -16.15 2.44
N LEU A 17 -22.27 -15.56 1.88
CA LEU A 17 -22.31 -14.88 0.58
C LEU A 17 -22.67 -15.86 -0.54
N LEU A 18 -22.08 -17.05 -0.57
CA LEU A 18 -22.42 -18.10 -1.54
C LEU A 18 -23.92 -18.45 -1.49
N ARG A 19 -24.46 -18.66 -0.28
CA ARG A 19 -25.89 -18.92 -0.10
C ARG A 19 -26.77 -17.78 -0.59
N TRP A 20 -26.33 -16.53 -0.34
CA TRP A 20 -27.05 -15.36 -0.80
C TRP A 20 -27.04 -15.27 -2.34
N ILE A 21 -25.87 -15.43 -2.96
CA ILE A 21 -25.70 -15.44 -4.42
C ILE A 21 -26.55 -16.54 -5.07
N LEU A 22 -26.50 -17.77 -4.56
CA LEU A 22 -27.29 -18.88 -5.12
C LEU A 22 -28.80 -18.63 -5.02
N ARG A 23 -29.29 -18.03 -3.92
CA ARG A 23 -30.70 -17.64 -3.79
C ARG A 23 -31.09 -16.58 -4.81
N TRP A 24 -30.25 -15.57 -4.98
CA TRP A 24 -30.47 -14.51 -5.94
C TRP A 24 -30.50 -15.04 -7.37
N MET A 25 -29.53 -15.86 -7.77
CA MET A 25 -29.49 -16.45 -9.11
C MET A 25 -30.72 -17.30 -9.41
N LYS A 26 -31.17 -18.11 -8.44
CA LYS A 26 -32.42 -18.89 -8.56
C LYS A 26 -33.66 -17.97 -8.74
N ALA A 27 -33.68 -16.83 -8.06
CA ALA A 27 -34.77 -15.87 -8.23
C ALA A 27 -34.74 -15.22 -9.63
N CYS A 28 -33.55 -15.03 -10.23
CA CYS A 28 -33.38 -14.42 -11.54
C CYS A 28 -33.85 -15.33 -12.68
N HIS A 29 -33.49 -16.63 -12.68
CA HIS A 29 -33.78 -17.50 -13.81
C HIS A 29 -33.85 -18.98 -13.43
N GLY A 30 -34.78 -19.72 -14.03
CA GLY A 30 -35.04 -21.13 -13.75
C GLY A 30 -33.87 -22.08 -14.02
N VAL A 31 -32.93 -21.73 -14.89
CA VAL A 31 -31.74 -22.57 -15.17
C VAL A 31 -30.89 -22.81 -13.93
N PHE A 32 -30.87 -21.84 -13.00
CA PHE A 32 -30.11 -21.92 -11.75
C PHE A 32 -30.73 -22.84 -10.69
N HIS A 33 -31.89 -23.42 -10.95
CA HIS A 33 -32.47 -24.53 -10.17
C HIS A 33 -31.86 -25.90 -10.52
N LYS A 34 -31.23 -26.04 -11.69
CA LYS A 34 -30.59 -27.30 -12.10
C LYS A 34 -29.39 -27.62 -11.20
N LYS A 35 -29.38 -28.82 -10.60
CA LYS A 35 -28.30 -29.26 -9.68
C LYS A 35 -26.89 -29.14 -10.27
N LYS A 36 -26.73 -29.52 -11.57
CA LYS A 36 -25.41 -29.41 -12.25
C LYS A 36 -24.92 -27.98 -12.37
N VAL A 37 -25.80 -27.00 -12.62
CA VAL A 37 -25.46 -25.58 -12.70
C VAL A 37 -25.06 -25.07 -11.31
N GLN A 38 -25.84 -25.41 -10.27
CA GLN A 38 -25.50 -25.05 -8.89
C GLN A 38 -24.14 -25.62 -8.46
N LEU A 39 -23.89 -26.91 -8.79
CA LEU A 39 -22.62 -27.56 -8.48
C LEU A 39 -21.44 -26.81 -9.15
N GLY A 40 -21.57 -26.46 -10.43
CA GLY A 40 -20.54 -25.68 -11.14
C GLY A 40 -20.27 -24.30 -10.49
N LEU A 41 -21.34 -23.61 -10.10
CA LEU A 41 -21.22 -22.32 -9.38
C LEU A 41 -20.54 -22.47 -8.01
N VAL A 42 -20.92 -23.51 -7.25
CA VAL A 42 -20.30 -23.79 -5.95
C VAL A 42 -18.82 -24.11 -6.11
N ILE A 43 -18.44 -24.95 -7.09
CA ILE A 43 -17.05 -25.31 -7.34
C ILE A 43 -16.24 -24.07 -7.75
N GLY A 44 -16.73 -23.26 -8.68
CA GLY A 44 -16.05 -22.03 -9.12
C GLY A 44 -15.87 -21.03 -7.99
N TYR A 45 -16.92 -20.79 -7.20
CA TYR A 45 -16.84 -19.91 -6.03
C TYR A 45 -15.87 -20.46 -4.98
N ALA A 46 -15.95 -21.76 -4.67
CA ALA A 46 -15.07 -22.39 -3.69
C ALA A 46 -13.60 -22.34 -4.13
N PHE A 47 -13.31 -22.54 -5.42
CA PHE A 47 -11.95 -22.40 -5.96
C PHE A 47 -11.39 -21.00 -5.69
N VAL A 48 -12.15 -19.95 -5.99
CA VAL A 48 -11.72 -18.57 -5.78
C VAL A 48 -11.62 -18.25 -4.27
N ALA A 49 -12.63 -18.63 -3.48
CA ALA A 49 -12.63 -18.35 -2.05
C ALA A 49 -11.54 -19.12 -1.29
N LEU A 50 -11.25 -20.36 -1.66
CA LEU A 50 -10.20 -21.15 -1.02
C LEU A 50 -8.79 -20.81 -1.51
N SER A 51 -8.64 -20.05 -2.61
CA SER A 51 -7.33 -19.65 -3.14
C SER A 51 -6.48 -18.93 -2.09
N LEU A 52 -7.09 -18.13 -1.20
CA LEU A 52 -6.39 -17.44 -0.11
C LEU A 52 -5.69 -18.43 0.83
N LEU A 53 -6.39 -19.44 1.30
CA LEU A 53 -5.84 -20.43 2.23
C LEU A 53 -4.88 -21.40 1.52
N THR A 54 -5.22 -21.84 0.32
CA THR A 54 -4.38 -22.79 -0.43
C THR A 54 -3.07 -22.16 -0.89
N SER A 55 -3.07 -20.88 -1.34
CA SER A 55 -1.84 -20.19 -1.73
C SER A 55 -0.90 -19.95 -0.56
N PHE A 56 -1.42 -19.80 0.65
CA PHE A 56 -0.62 -19.68 1.85
C PHE A 56 0.06 -21.00 2.27
N LEU A 57 -0.61 -22.13 2.07
CA LEU A 57 -0.12 -23.45 2.46
C LEU A 57 0.85 -24.08 1.44
N LEU A 58 0.81 -23.63 0.19
CA LEU A 58 1.67 -24.17 -0.86
C LEU A 58 3.09 -23.59 -0.76
N PRO A 59 4.12 -24.39 -1.13
CA PRO A 59 5.47 -23.88 -1.31
C PRO A 59 5.52 -22.94 -2.52
N VAL A 60 6.56 -22.09 -2.54
CA VAL A 60 6.84 -21.18 -3.66
C VAL A 60 6.89 -21.97 -4.97
N SER A 61 6.02 -21.64 -5.90
CA SER A 61 5.86 -22.33 -7.18
C SER A 61 5.01 -21.48 -8.13
N PRO A 62 5.05 -21.73 -9.45
CA PRO A 62 4.17 -21.04 -10.40
C PRO A 62 2.69 -21.16 -10.06
N LEU A 63 2.24 -22.32 -9.56
CA LEU A 63 0.86 -22.54 -9.12
C LEU A 63 0.52 -21.66 -7.90
N GLN A 64 1.40 -21.61 -6.91
CA GLN A 64 1.22 -20.78 -5.72
C GLN A 64 1.12 -19.30 -6.11
N ARG A 65 1.97 -18.81 -7.03
CA ARG A 65 1.93 -17.44 -7.55
C ARG A 65 0.58 -17.12 -8.20
N VAL A 66 0.07 -18.00 -9.07
CA VAL A 66 -1.24 -17.82 -9.70
C VAL A 66 -2.36 -17.74 -8.66
N LEU A 67 -2.35 -18.64 -7.66
CA LEU A 67 -3.36 -18.63 -6.59
C LEU A 67 -3.24 -17.37 -5.70
N LYS A 68 -2.04 -16.86 -5.43
CA LYS A 68 -1.83 -15.57 -4.72
C LYS A 68 -2.43 -14.41 -5.51
N CYS A 69 -2.16 -14.31 -6.81
CA CYS A 69 -2.76 -13.27 -7.66
C CYS A 69 -4.30 -13.33 -7.65
N ILE A 70 -4.87 -14.54 -7.75
CA ILE A 70 -6.33 -14.73 -7.67
C ILE A 70 -6.84 -14.30 -6.29
N SER A 71 -6.19 -14.71 -5.21
CA SER A 71 -6.61 -14.39 -3.85
C SER A 71 -6.52 -12.89 -3.54
N ASN A 72 -5.51 -12.18 -4.06
CA ASN A 72 -5.36 -10.76 -3.85
C ASN A 72 -6.49 -9.96 -4.55
N VAL A 73 -6.89 -10.36 -5.75
CA VAL A 73 -8.07 -9.77 -6.39
C VAL A 73 -9.35 -10.15 -5.64
N TRP A 74 -9.47 -11.42 -5.24
CA TRP A 74 -10.62 -11.91 -4.49
C TRP A 74 -10.85 -11.17 -3.18
N LEU A 75 -9.79 -10.85 -2.43
CA LEU A 75 -9.90 -10.09 -1.18
C LEU A 75 -10.59 -8.73 -1.38
N GLY A 76 -10.24 -8.00 -2.44
CA GLY A 76 -10.90 -6.74 -2.77
C GLY A 76 -12.37 -6.93 -3.17
N VAL A 77 -12.67 -7.92 -4.01
CA VAL A 77 -14.05 -8.29 -4.39
C VAL A 77 -14.86 -8.68 -3.15
N LEU A 78 -14.26 -9.45 -2.25
CA LEU A 78 -14.91 -9.91 -1.02
C LEU A 78 -15.29 -8.74 -0.11
N VAL A 79 -14.44 -7.74 0.06
CA VAL A 79 -14.75 -6.53 0.84
C VAL A 79 -16.02 -5.87 0.30
N TYR A 80 -16.10 -5.64 -1.01
CA TYR A 80 -17.27 -5.00 -1.61
C TYR A 80 -18.51 -5.89 -1.63
N LEU A 81 -18.36 -7.22 -1.71
CA LEU A 81 -19.47 -8.16 -1.54
C LEU A 81 -20.04 -8.09 -0.12
N ILE A 82 -19.17 -8.10 0.90
CA ILE A 82 -19.60 -7.96 2.31
C ILE A 82 -20.32 -6.64 2.52
N MET A 83 -19.76 -5.53 2.04
CA MET A 83 -20.34 -4.20 2.21
C MET A 83 -21.70 -4.10 1.52
N THR A 84 -21.80 -4.45 0.24
CA THR A 84 -23.05 -4.28 -0.52
C THR A 84 -24.16 -5.19 -0.04
N VAL A 85 -23.86 -6.47 0.18
CA VAL A 85 -24.83 -7.44 0.69
C VAL A 85 -25.21 -7.14 2.15
N GLY A 86 -24.23 -6.71 2.96
CA GLY A 86 -24.44 -6.28 4.35
C GLY A 86 -25.35 -5.04 4.44
N ILE A 87 -25.06 -3.99 3.66
CA ILE A 87 -25.88 -2.79 3.59
C ILE A 87 -27.31 -3.12 3.12
N ALA A 88 -27.44 -3.93 2.05
CA ALA A 88 -28.75 -4.35 1.56
C ALA A 88 -29.53 -5.14 2.63
N GLY A 89 -28.86 -6.03 3.36
CA GLY A 89 -29.43 -6.77 4.47
C GLY A 89 -29.86 -5.88 5.62
N PHE A 90 -29.03 -4.93 6.02
CA PHE A 90 -29.30 -3.94 7.07
C PHE A 90 -30.50 -3.05 6.71
N LEU A 91 -30.50 -2.47 5.50
CA LEU A 91 -31.61 -1.66 5.03
C LEU A 91 -32.92 -2.46 5.01
N ARG A 92 -32.89 -3.69 4.55
CA ARG A 92 -34.05 -4.58 4.61
C ARG A 92 -34.55 -4.80 6.05
N LEU A 93 -33.63 -4.97 7.00
CA LEU A 93 -33.99 -5.13 8.42
C LEU A 93 -34.63 -3.88 9.00
N VAL A 94 -34.06 -2.70 8.73
CA VAL A 94 -34.58 -1.41 9.17
C VAL A 94 -35.99 -1.16 8.58
N LEU A 95 -36.14 -1.34 7.26
CA LEU A 95 -37.42 -1.18 6.57
C LEU A 95 -38.51 -2.13 7.12
N LYS A 96 -38.16 -3.34 7.54
CA LYS A 96 -39.10 -4.26 8.19
C LYS A 96 -39.60 -3.77 9.54
N ARG A 97 -38.82 -2.97 10.27
CA ARG A 97 -39.16 -2.43 11.58
C ARG A 97 -39.89 -1.09 11.54
N THR A 98 -39.83 -0.40 10.42
CA THR A 98 -40.53 0.89 10.22
C THR A 98 -41.97 0.67 9.80
N ASN A 99 -42.87 1.65 10.15
CA ASN A 99 -44.29 1.64 9.75
C ASN A 99 -44.51 2.18 8.31
N PHE A 100 -43.63 1.83 7.37
CA PHE A 100 -43.76 2.27 5.98
C PHE A 100 -45.01 1.62 5.36
N ALA A 101 -45.96 2.46 4.88
CA ALA A 101 -47.31 2.08 4.52
C ALA A 101 -47.49 1.11 3.33
N ARG A 102 -46.40 0.62 2.72
CA ARG A 102 -46.44 -0.29 1.55
C ARG A 102 -45.40 -1.44 1.67
N LYS A 103 -45.26 -2.03 2.84
CA LYS A 103 -44.24 -3.09 3.11
C LYS A 103 -44.28 -4.29 2.14
N GLU A 104 -45.46 -4.75 1.77
CA GLU A 104 -45.62 -5.96 0.92
C GLU A 104 -45.00 -5.81 -0.45
N HIS A 105 -45.01 -4.61 -1.02
CA HIS A 105 -44.41 -4.34 -2.33
C HIS A 105 -42.87 -4.31 -2.31
N LEU A 106 -42.25 -3.91 -1.17
CA LEU A 106 -40.79 -3.78 -1.07
C LEU A 106 -40.06 -5.11 -0.82
N PHE A 107 -40.77 -6.17 -0.41
CA PHE A 107 -40.16 -7.47 -0.05
C PHE A 107 -40.48 -8.61 -1.02
N ASN A 108 -40.98 -8.27 -2.21
CA ASN A 108 -41.28 -9.24 -3.24
C ASN A 108 -40.01 -9.74 -3.98
N GLN A 109 -40.16 -10.77 -4.79
CA GLN A 109 -39.08 -11.36 -5.57
C GLN A 109 -38.44 -10.36 -6.56
N LYS A 110 -39.22 -9.46 -7.16
CA LYS A 110 -38.71 -8.47 -8.12
C LYS A 110 -37.69 -7.52 -7.47
N HIS A 111 -38.00 -7.01 -6.27
CA HIS A 111 -37.09 -6.15 -5.52
C HIS A 111 -35.82 -6.89 -5.08
N PHE A 112 -35.93 -8.18 -4.70
CA PHE A 112 -34.75 -8.99 -4.38
C PHE A 112 -33.84 -9.19 -5.60
N ILE A 113 -34.42 -9.43 -6.78
CA ILE A 113 -33.67 -9.53 -8.04
C ILE A 113 -32.97 -8.18 -8.35
N LEU A 114 -33.70 -7.07 -8.26
CA LEU A 114 -33.14 -5.72 -8.50
C LEU A 114 -32.00 -5.37 -7.52
N THR A 115 -32.21 -5.65 -6.23
CA THR A 115 -31.17 -5.47 -5.20
C THR A 115 -29.91 -6.26 -5.54
N GLY A 116 -30.06 -7.51 -5.97
CA GLY A 116 -28.90 -8.33 -6.33
C GLY A 116 -28.16 -7.82 -7.57
N TRP A 117 -28.89 -7.34 -8.59
CA TRP A 117 -28.29 -6.68 -9.74
C TRP A 117 -27.55 -5.40 -9.35
N LEU A 118 -28.15 -4.59 -8.46
CA LEU A 118 -27.49 -3.37 -7.94
C LEU A 118 -26.19 -3.73 -7.20
N CYS A 119 -26.24 -4.71 -6.30
CA CYS A 119 -25.04 -5.19 -5.62
C CYS A 119 -23.96 -5.66 -6.62
N LEU A 120 -24.34 -6.45 -7.63
CA LEU A 120 -23.42 -6.93 -8.65
C LEU A 120 -22.78 -5.80 -9.42
N VAL A 121 -23.56 -4.82 -9.89
CA VAL A 121 -23.06 -3.67 -10.64
C VAL A 121 -22.08 -2.86 -9.79
N ILE A 122 -22.40 -2.58 -8.52
CA ILE A 122 -21.51 -1.86 -7.60
C ILE A 122 -20.21 -2.63 -7.40
N VAL A 123 -20.28 -3.93 -7.07
CA VAL A 123 -19.09 -4.77 -6.83
C VAL A 123 -18.20 -4.82 -8.06
N VAL A 124 -18.78 -5.07 -9.24
CA VAL A 124 -18.02 -5.14 -10.50
C VAL A 124 -17.39 -3.78 -10.83
N SER A 125 -18.16 -2.69 -10.73
CA SER A 125 -17.65 -1.35 -11.03
C SER A 125 -16.50 -0.95 -10.10
N LEU A 126 -16.65 -1.15 -8.79
CA LEU A 126 -15.60 -0.84 -7.81
C LEU A 126 -14.37 -1.74 -7.99
N SER A 127 -14.57 -3.04 -8.25
CA SER A 127 -13.46 -3.97 -8.44
C SER A 127 -12.69 -3.68 -9.73
N VAL A 128 -13.39 -3.41 -10.84
CA VAL A 128 -12.74 -3.07 -12.12
C VAL A 128 -12.01 -1.74 -12.01
N SER A 129 -12.67 -0.71 -11.47
CA SER A 129 -12.01 0.59 -11.26
C SER A 129 -10.81 0.48 -10.32
N GLY A 130 -10.90 -0.38 -9.29
CA GLY A 130 -9.81 -0.61 -8.35
C GLY A 130 -8.60 -1.28 -8.98
N VAL A 131 -8.81 -2.32 -9.80
CA VAL A 131 -7.71 -2.98 -10.54
C VAL A 131 -7.07 -2.04 -11.55
N VAL A 132 -7.87 -1.23 -12.25
CA VAL A 132 -7.37 -0.20 -13.17
C VAL A 132 -6.62 0.89 -12.41
N GLY A 133 -7.17 1.36 -11.29
CA GLY A 133 -6.55 2.39 -10.43
C GLY A 133 -5.18 1.97 -9.90
N ALA A 134 -5.04 0.71 -9.47
CA ALA A 134 -3.76 0.16 -9.00
C ALA A 134 -2.67 0.10 -10.10
N ARG A 135 -3.05 0.12 -11.37
CA ARG A 135 -2.12 0.10 -12.52
C ARG A 135 -1.87 1.48 -13.13
N ASN A 136 -2.69 2.46 -12.78
CA ASN A 136 -2.60 3.80 -13.33
C ASN A 136 -1.67 4.67 -12.46
N LEU A 137 -0.37 4.52 -12.63
CA LEU A 137 0.63 5.32 -11.94
C LEU A 137 0.52 6.79 -12.35
N GLN A 138 0.37 7.68 -11.39
CA GLN A 138 0.25 9.12 -11.56
C GLN A 138 1.48 9.84 -10.98
N THR A 139 1.74 11.06 -11.44
CA THR A 139 2.70 11.97 -10.81
C THR A 139 1.94 13.03 -10.05
N THR A 140 2.34 13.30 -8.83
CA THR A 140 1.82 14.39 -8.00
C THR A 140 2.92 15.39 -7.74
N ASP A 141 2.68 16.65 -8.04
CA ASP A 141 3.68 17.71 -7.93
C ASP A 141 3.48 18.50 -6.62
N TYR A 142 4.60 18.75 -5.92
CA TYR A 142 4.67 19.58 -4.74
C TYR A 142 5.74 20.66 -4.93
N GLN A 143 5.54 21.81 -4.29
CA GLN A 143 6.53 22.87 -4.18
C GLN A 143 6.65 23.27 -2.72
N VAL A 144 7.86 23.25 -2.18
CA VAL A 144 8.15 23.64 -0.81
C VAL A 144 9.32 24.60 -0.78
N THR A 145 9.39 25.47 0.23
CA THR A 145 10.48 26.41 0.41
C THR A 145 11.15 26.15 1.74
N VAL A 146 12.43 25.81 1.70
CA VAL A 146 13.29 25.65 2.87
C VAL A 146 14.08 26.93 3.08
N HIS A 147 13.91 27.57 4.25
CA HIS A 147 14.53 28.85 4.61
C HIS A 147 15.99 28.69 5.07
N LYS A 148 16.78 27.99 4.25
CA LYS A 148 18.22 27.79 4.45
C LYS A 148 18.93 27.97 3.11
N ALA A 149 20.12 28.61 3.13
CA ALA A 149 20.92 28.79 1.93
C ALA A 149 21.66 27.49 1.56
N VAL A 150 21.72 27.21 0.28
CA VAL A 150 22.58 26.14 -0.29
C VAL A 150 23.51 26.80 -1.32
N GLU A 151 24.82 26.75 -1.07
CA GLU A 151 25.80 27.37 -1.94
C GLU A 151 25.73 26.83 -3.36
N GLY A 152 25.60 27.73 -4.35
CA GLY A 152 25.57 27.38 -5.76
C GLY A 152 24.28 26.70 -6.25
N ARG A 153 23.20 26.62 -5.41
CA ARG A 153 21.94 25.97 -5.76
C ARG A 153 20.72 26.69 -5.21
N GLU A 154 19.78 27.01 -6.09
CA GLU A 154 18.51 27.66 -5.72
C GLU A 154 17.37 26.66 -5.51
N SER A 155 17.49 25.45 -6.05
CA SER A 155 16.44 24.42 -5.96
C SER A 155 17.00 23.00 -6.05
N LEU A 156 16.21 22.05 -5.54
CA LEU A 156 16.46 20.61 -5.61
C LEU A 156 15.17 19.90 -6.03
N ARG A 157 15.21 19.14 -7.10
CA ARG A 157 14.08 18.28 -7.51
C ARG A 157 14.23 16.90 -6.91
N VAL A 158 13.36 16.58 -5.97
CA VAL A 158 13.29 15.28 -5.31
C VAL A 158 12.12 14.47 -5.87
N VAL A 159 12.37 13.23 -6.26
CA VAL A 159 11.29 12.28 -6.56
C VAL A 159 11.15 11.30 -5.41
N LEU A 160 9.99 11.35 -4.74
CA LEU A 160 9.62 10.42 -3.67
C LEU A 160 8.78 9.27 -4.25
N VAL A 161 9.20 8.07 -3.93
CA VAL A 161 8.47 6.82 -4.16
C VAL A 161 8.39 6.06 -2.84
N ALA A 162 7.31 5.34 -2.60
CA ALA A 162 7.18 4.43 -1.45
C ALA A 162 6.28 3.24 -1.80
N ASP A 163 6.27 2.27 -0.91
CA ASP A 163 5.31 1.16 -0.93
C ASP A 163 5.29 0.44 -2.29
N LEU A 164 6.47 0.01 -2.77
CA LEU A 164 6.55 -0.74 -4.01
C LEU A 164 5.88 -2.11 -3.87
N HIS A 165 6.03 -2.76 -2.71
CA HIS A 165 5.54 -4.11 -2.44
C HIS A 165 5.90 -5.09 -3.55
N LEU A 166 7.19 -5.12 -3.94
CA LEU A 166 7.69 -6.06 -4.93
C LEU A 166 7.42 -7.50 -4.47
N GLY A 167 6.73 -8.27 -5.31
CA GLY A 167 6.31 -9.62 -4.94
C GLY A 167 5.36 -10.26 -5.95
N TYR A 168 4.27 -10.83 -5.45
CA TYR A 168 3.31 -11.56 -6.30
C TYR A 168 2.49 -10.64 -7.23
N SER A 169 2.12 -9.45 -6.77
CA SER A 169 1.22 -8.53 -7.48
C SER A 169 1.97 -7.46 -8.27
N ILE A 170 3.11 -7.00 -7.74
CA ILE A 170 3.93 -5.94 -8.30
C ILE A 170 5.25 -6.53 -8.80
N GLY A 171 5.59 -6.28 -10.05
CA GLY A 171 6.77 -6.86 -10.69
C GLY A 171 7.26 -6.01 -11.87
N GLN A 172 7.92 -6.66 -12.83
CA GLN A 172 8.68 -6.03 -13.91
C GLN A 172 7.93 -4.93 -14.66
N TRP A 173 6.65 -5.15 -15.01
CA TRP A 173 5.86 -4.15 -15.75
C TRP A 173 5.71 -2.84 -14.95
N HIS A 174 5.48 -2.95 -13.65
CA HIS A 174 5.32 -1.79 -12.77
C HIS A 174 6.64 -1.03 -12.64
N MET A 175 7.75 -1.75 -12.48
CA MET A 175 9.08 -1.13 -12.35
C MET A 175 9.51 -0.43 -13.65
N ASN A 176 9.25 -1.01 -14.82
CA ASN A 176 9.51 -0.34 -16.08
C ASN A 176 8.74 0.99 -16.19
N ASN A 177 7.44 0.99 -15.87
CA ASN A 177 6.61 2.19 -15.92
C ASN A 177 7.05 3.25 -14.89
N MET A 178 7.43 2.81 -13.68
CA MET A 178 7.97 3.71 -12.64
C MET A 178 9.26 4.38 -13.10
N VAL A 179 10.23 3.60 -13.56
CA VAL A 179 11.54 4.11 -14.00
C VAL A 179 11.40 5.08 -15.16
N GLU A 180 10.55 4.75 -16.15
CA GLU A 180 10.27 5.64 -17.27
C GLU A 180 9.72 7.00 -16.78
N LYS A 181 8.76 6.98 -15.85
CA LYS A 181 8.19 8.21 -15.30
C LYS A 181 9.20 9.01 -14.47
N ILE A 182 9.98 8.33 -13.60
CA ILE A 182 11.02 8.99 -12.79
C ILE A 182 12.02 9.70 -13.72
N ASN A 183 12.55 9.00 -14.72
CA ASN A 183 13.54 9.55 -15.62
C ASN A 183 13.00 10.72 -16.46
N ALA A 184 11.71 10.69 -16.80
CA ALA A 184 11.05 11.80 -17.51
C ALA A 184 10.96 13.10 -16.67
N LEU A 185 11.03 12.99 -15.33
CA LEU A 185 11.01 14.13 -14.41
C LEU A 185 12.38 14.80 -14.24
N ASN A 186 13.48 14.17 -14.72
CA ASN A 186 14.85 14.63 -14.55
C ASN A 186 15.18 15.01 -13.10
N PRO A 187 15.07 14.08 -12.13
CA PRO A 187 15.28 14.38 -10.72
C PRO A 187 16.73 14.65 -10.38
N ASP A 188 16.97 15.51 -9.39
CA ASP A 188 18.27 15.64 -8.76
C ASP A 188 18.53 14.50 -7.77
N LEU A 189 17.49 14.09 -7.04
CA LEU A 189 17.53 13.07 -6.01
C LEU A 189 16.29 12.17 -6.13
N VAL A 190 16.48 10.85 -5.99
CA VAL A 190 15.36 9.89 -5.89
C VAL A 190 15.41 9.20 -4.54
N VAL A 191 14.26 9.14 -3.85
CA VAL A 191 14.16 8.49 -2.54
C VAL A 191 13.00 7.48 -2.51
N LEU A 192 13.27 6.32 -1.90
CA LEU A 192 12.31 5.25 -1.70
C LEU A 192 12.00 5.13 -0.20
N ALA A 193 10.81 5.57 0.20
CA ALA A 193 10.38 5.63 1.60
C ALA A 193 9.77 4.31 2.08
N GLY A 194 10.53 3.23 2.04
CA GLY A 194 10.19 1.93 2.62
C GLY A 194 9.17 1.11 1.84
N ASP A 195 8.90 -0.08 2.36
CA ASP A 195 8.04 -1.12 1.81
C ASP A 195 8.37 -1.43 0.34
N ILE A 196 9.68 -1.64 0.10
CA ILE A 196 10.21 -1.99 -1.22
C ILE A 196 9.80 -3.43 -1.57
N PHE A 197 9.82 -4.32 -0.59
CA PHE A 197 9.44 -5.73 -0.73
C PHE A 197 8.11 -6.03 -0.03
N ASP A 198 7.42 -7.09 -0.47
CA ASP A 198 6.19 -7.58 0.16
C ASP A 198 6.50 -8.79 1.08
N ASN A 199 7.35 -8.58 2.08
CA ASN A 199 7.82 -9.51 3.10
C ASN A 199 8.60 -10.74 2.61
N GLU A 200 8.22 -11.36 1.52
CA GLU A 200 8.82 -12.58 1.02
C GLU A 200 9.75 -12.29 -0.18
N TYR A 201 11.07 -12.35 -0.01
CA TYR A 201 12.02 -12.18 -1.12
C TYR A 201 11.78 -13.20 -2.26
N ASP A 202 11.41 -14.43 -1.92
CA ASP A 202 11.10 -15.48 -2.90
C ASP A 202 9.81 -15.21 -3.70
N ALA A 203 9.03 -14.20 -3.33
CA ALA A 203 7.89 -13.72 -4.10
C ALA A 203 8.28 -12.93 -5.35
N LEU A 204 9.53 -12.47 -5.46
CA LEU A 204 10.05 -11.81 -6.65
C LEU A 204 10.08 -12.80 -7.84
N ASP A 205 9.69 -12.32 -9.03
CA ASP A 205 9.65 -13.18 -10.22
C ASP A 205 11.05 -13.38 -10.84
N ASP A 206 11.78 -12.29 -11.02
CA ASP A 206 13.15 -12.26 -11.54
C ASP A 206 13.92 -11.13 -10.84
N PRO A 207 14.51 -11.39 -9.65
CA PRO A 207 15.20 -10.35 -8.89
C PRO A 207 16.33 -9.67 -9.65
N ALA A 208 17.10 -10.42 -10.44
CA ALA A 208 18.20 -9.84 -11.20
C ALA A 208 17.71 -8.85 -12.27
N LYS A 209 16.63 -9.20 -12.95
CA LYS A 209 16.02 -8.32 -13.96
C LYS A 209 15.36 -7.11 -13.34
N LEU A 210 14.72 -7.26 -12.19
CA LEU A 210 14.13 -6.15 -11.43
C LEU A 210 15.21 -5.18 -10.98
N ALA A 211 16.31 -5.67 -10.38
CA ALA A 211 17.45 -4.84 -9.97
C ALA A 211 18.09 -4.13 -11.17
N ALA A 212 18.29 -4.83 -12.29
CA ALA A 212 18.81 -4.22 -13.52
C ALA A 212 17.91 -3.10 -14.06
N THR A 213 16.59 -3.23 -13.93
CA THR A 213 15.65 -2.15 -14.30
C THR A 213 15.77 -0.96 -13.36
N LEU A 214 15.77 -1.18 -12.06
CA LEU A 214 15.89 -0.11 -11.06
C LEU A 214 17.23 0.64 -11.19
N ARG A 215 18.32 -0.06 -11.55
CA ARG A 215 19.62 0.54 -11.82
C ARG A 215 19.60 1.58 -12.95
N THR A 216 18.59 1.58 -13.81
CA THR A 216 18.44 2.55 -14.91
C THR A 216 17.76 3.86 -14.48
N ILE A 217 17.42 4.02 -13.21
CA ILE A 217 16.97 5.30 -12.66
C ILE A 217 18.10 6.32 -12.77
N GLN A 218 17.78 7.48 -13.31
CA GLN A 218 18.71 8.59 -13.53
C GLN A 218 18.45 9.68 -12.49
N SER A 219 19.50 10.12 -11.82
CA SER A 219 19.46 11.23 -10.86
C SER A 219 20.85 11.81 -10.65
N THR A 220 20.96 13.09 -10.32
CA THR A 220 22.22 13.77 -10.10
C THR A 220 22.96 13.25 -8.85
N TYR A 221 22.21 13.03 -7.77
CA TYR A 221 22.75 12.66 -6.46
C TYR A 221 22.54 11.18 -6.09
N GLY A 222 21.96 10.40 -7.01
CA GLY A 222 21.73 8.98 -6.79
C GLY A 222 20.34 8.66 -6.25
N VAL A 223 20.17 7.38 -5.90
CA VAL A 223 18.93 6.81 -5.40
C VAL A 223 19.17 6.30 -3.98
N TYR A 224 18.35 6.74 -3.05
CA TYR A 224 18.44 6.35 -1.63
C TYR A 224 17.14 5.68 -1.17
N ALA A 225 17.25 4.82 -0.18
CA ALA A 225 16.09 4.12 0.39
C ALA A 225 16.22 4.01 1.91
N CYS A 226 15.09 3.96 2.61
CA CYS A 226 14.98 3.34 3.92
C CYS A 226 14.12 2.08 3.80
N TYR A 227 14.13 1.21 4.81
CA TYR A 227 13.20 0.10 4.91
C TYR A 227 11.90 0.50 5.61
N GLY A 228 10.81 -0.15 5.24
CA GLY A 228 9.53 -0.09 5.91
C GLY A 228 9.19 -1.38 6.66
N ASN A 229 8.00 -1.44 7.20
CA ASN A 229 7.56 -2.55 8.04
C ASN A 229 7.33 -3.86 7.27
N HIS A 230 7.28 -3.83 5.93
CA HIS A 230 7.22 -5.00 5.06
C HIS A 230 8.58 -5.46 4.52
N ASP A 231 9.66 -4.72 4.73
CA ASP A 231 11.01 -5.11 4.32
C ASP A 231 11.67 -6.10 5.32
N ILE A 232 10.86 -6.95 5.91
CA ILE A 232 11.21 -8.00 6.87
C ILE A 232 10.76 -9.35 6.34
N GLN A 233 11.61 -10.38 6.51
CA GLN A 233 11.26 -11.75 6.11
C GLN A 233 10.16 -12.33 7.01
N GLU A 234 8.93 -12.30 6.56
CA GLU A 234 7.79 -12.82 7.31
C GLU A 234 6.69 -13.34 6.39
N LYS A 235 6.07 -14.48 6.73
CA LYS A 235 4.91 -14.96 6.00
C LYS A 235 3.64 -14.27 6.45
N ILE A 236 2.93 -13.67 5.50
CA ILE A 236 1.68 -12.94 5.74
C ILE A 236 0.49 -13.65 5.09
N LEU A 237 -0.62 -13.75 5.82
CA LEU A 237 -1.92 -14.13 5.31
C LEU A 237 -2.91 -12.97 5.48
N ALA A 238 -3.35 -12.38 4.38
CA ALA A 238 -4.32 -11.28 4.37
C ALA A 238 -3.95 -10.11 5.31
N GLY A 239 -2.65 -9.75 5.40
CA GLY A 239 -2.16 -8.69 6.27
C GLY A 239 -1.84 -9.11 7.71
N PHE A 240 -2.04 -10.38 8.09
CA PHE A 240 -1.73 -10.87 9.44
C PHE A 240 -0.48 -11.74 9.45
N THR A 241 0.41 -11.50 10.43
CA THR A 241 1.65 -12.22 10.64
C THR A 241 1.48 -13.40 11.60
N PHE A 242 2.37 -14.40 11.50
CA PHE A 242 2.24 -15.66 12.26
C PHE A 242 3.28 -15.83 13.37
N HIS A 243 4.41 -15.14 13.31
CA HIS A 243 5.51 -15.27 14.26
C HIS A 243 5.73 -13.93 14.96
N GLN A 244 5.30 -13.86 16.23
CA GLN A 244 5.46 -12.64 17.03
C GLN A 244 6.72 -12.64 17.90
N ASP A 245 7.41 -13.78 18.04
CA ASP A 245 8.43 -13.98 19.07
C ASP A 245 9.87 -14.14 18.54
N GLU A 246 10.09 -14.18 17.22
CA GLU A 246 11.43 -14.23 16.64
C GLU A 246 11.91 -12.81 16.30
N ALA A 247 13.21 -12.58 16.49
CA ALA A 247 13.83 -11.31 16.09
C ALA A 247 13.55 -11.04 14.59
N LYS A 248 12.76 -10.02 14.33
CA LYS A 248 12.34 -9.64 12.99
C LYS A 248 13.57 -9.13 12.24
N ALA A 249 14.02 -9.85 11.26
CA ALA A 249 15.16 -9.49 10.43
C ALA A 249 14.76 -9.40 8.96
N SER A 250 15.35 -8.46 8.26
CA SER A 250 15.31 -8.40 6.81
C SER A 250 16.07 -9.60 6.21
N ASP A 251 15.60 -10.11 5.08
CA ASP A 251 16.36 -11.10 4.31
C ASP A 251 17.63 -10.44 3.77
N PRO A 252 18.85 -10.98 4.03
CA PRO A 252 20.09 -10.39 3.51
C PRO A 252 20.12 -10.24 1.98
N ARG A 253 19.32 -11.01 1.25
CA ARG A 253 19.18 -10.88 -0.21
C ARG A 253 18.53 -9.57 -0.63
N MET A 254 17.73 -8.94 0.25
CA MET A 254 17.13 -7.61 0.01
C MET A 254 18.22 -6.54 -0.07
N ASP A 255 19.20 -6.59 0.83
CA ASP A 255 20.35 -5.67 0.80
C ASP A 255 21.19 -5.85 -0.49
N VAL A 256 21.45 -7.10 -0.87
CA VAL A 256 22.16 -7.42 -2.12
C VAL A 256 21.39 -6.90 -3.34
N PHE A 257 20.07 -7.08 -3.34
CA PHE A 257 19.20 -6.57 -4.41
C PHE A 257 19.28 -5.05 -4.54
N LEU A 258 19.24 -4.30 -3.44
CA LEU A 258 19.36 -2.84 -3.46
C LEU A 258 20.75 -2.41 -3.94
N ALA A 259 21.80 -3.05 -3.48
CA ALA A 259 23.16 -2.81 -3.96
C ALA A 259 23.30 -3.09 -5.47
N ASP A 260 22.74 -4.22 -5.94
CA ASP A 260 22.68 -4.56 -7.37
C ASP A 260 21.86 -3.55 -8.19
N ALA A 261 20.85 -2.95 -7.61
CA ALA A 261 20.05 -1.89 -8.21
C ALA A 261 20.70 -0.49 -8.14
N ASN A 262 21.89 -0.36 -7.54
CA ASN A 262 22.57 0.91 -7.26
C ASN A 262 21.72 1.87 -6.40
N ILE A 263 21.03 1.32 -5.40
CA ILE A 263 20.21 2.04 -4.42
C ILE A 263 20.94 2.03 -3.07
N HIS A 264 21.21 3.21 -2.51
CA HIS A 264 21.88 3.37 -1.23
C HIS A 264 20.86 3.23 -0.10
N LEU A 265 20.95 2.15 0.68
CA LEU A 265 20.10 1.93 1.85
C LEU A 265 20.64 2.71 3.05
N LEU A 266 19.80 3.55 3.62
CA LEU A 266 20.04 4.26 4.87
C LEU A 266 19.15 3.68 5.98
N GLN A 267 19.74 3.39 7.14
CA GLN A 267 19.01 2.70 8.22
C GLN A 267 19.45 3.26 9.58
N ASP A 268 18.78 4.27 10.07
CA ASP A 268 19.25 5.20 11.12
C ASP A 268 20.65 5.75 10.80
N GLU A 269 20.78 6.18 9.56
CA GLU A 269 22.05 6.67 9.01
C GLU A 269 21.83 7.92 8.17
N GLY A 270 22.68 8.90 8.32
CA GLY A 270 22.65 10.17 7.60
C GLY A 270 23.84 10.32 6.66
N VAL A 271 23.66 10.99 5.55
CA VAL A 271 24.69 11.34 4.58
C VAL A 271 24.61 12.84 4.24
N LEU A 272 25.78 13.51 4.22
CA LEU A 272 25.89 14.87 3.70
C LEU A 272 26.16 14.81 2.19
N ILE A 273 25.17 15.21 1.40
CA ILE A 273 25.23 15.17 -0.06
C ILE A 273 25.84 16.48 -0.57
N ASP A 274 26.89 16.34 -1.40
CA ASP A 274 27.59 17.47 -2.07
C ASP A 274 28.00 18.62 -1.12
N ASN A 275 28.27 18.30 0.14
CA ASN A 275 28.50 19.27 1.23
C ASN A 275 27.37 20.32 1.38
N SER A 276 26.18 20.06 0.84
CA SER A 276 25.10 21.03 0.66
C SER A 276 23.90 20.77 1.57
N PHE A 277 23.44 19.55 1.67
CA PHE A 277 22.28 19.16 2.47
C PHE A 277 22.43 17.76 3.04
N TYR A 278 21.77 17.50 4.17
CA TYR A 278 21.70 16.16 4.75
C TYR A 278 20.50 15.38 4.23
N LEU A 279 20.72 14.10 3.98
CA LEU A 279 19.66 13.10 3.82
C LEU A 279 19.85 12.04 4.90
N TYR A 280 18.83 11.82 5.72
CA TYR A 280 18.84 10.81 6.78
C TYR A 280 17.74 9.79 6.52
N GLY A 281 18.09 8.49 6.46
CA GLY A 281 17.12 7.40 6.38
C GLY A 281 16.86 6.82 7.75
N ARG A 282 15.62 6.93 8.24
CA ARG A 282 15.20 6.36 9.52
C ARG A 282 14.93 4.88 9.40
N ALA A 283 15.27 4.11 10.43
CA ALA A 283 14.75 2.77 10.60
C ALA A 283 13.24 2.82 10.87
N ASP A 284 12.50 1.81 10.40
CA ASP A 284 11.05 1.75 10.59
C ASP A 284 10.67 1.77 12.08
N TYR A 285 9.56 2.44 12.40
CA TYR A 285 9.14 2.66 13.78
C TYR A 285 8.75 1.34 14.48
N GLU A 286 7.92 0.54 13.83
CA GLU A 286 7.41 -0.71 14.42
C GLU A 286 8.36 -1.88 14.22
N ARG A 287 9.14 -1.86 13.12
CA ARG A 287 9.97 -2.99 12.66
C ARG A 287 11.32 -2.53 12.12
N PRO A 288 12.22 -2.00 12.97
CA PRO A 288 13.49 -1.43 12.51
C PRO A 288 14.35 -2.40 11.66
N GLY A 289 14.24 -3.71 11.91
CA GLY A 289 15.00 -4.73 11.17
C GLY A 289 16.49 -4.69 11.43
N ARG A 290 17.27 -5.51 10.71
CA ARG A 290 18.76 -5.51 10.70
C ARG A 290 19.43 -5.52 12.08
N GLY A 291 18.74 -6.04 13.11
CA GLY A 291 19.25 -6.08 14.49
C GLY A 291 19.11 -4.76 15.26
N ILE A 292 18.53 -3.73 14.69
CA ILE A 292 18.17 -2.49 15.38
C ILE A 292 16.99 -2.79 16.30
N GLN A 293 17.16 -2.55 17.59
CA GLN A 293 16.11 -2.80 18.59
C GLN A 293 15.13 -1.62 18.69
N GLN A 294 15.66 -0.41 18.55
CA GLN A 294 14.91 0.84 18.59
C GLN A 294 15.60 1.86 17.68
N ARG A 295 14.81 2.59 16.89
CA ARG A 295 15.33 3.65 16.03
C ARG A 295 15.76 4.86 16.84
N GLN A 296 16.63 5.68 16.27
CA GLN A 296 17.04 6.95 16.87
C GLN A 296 15.86 7.92 17.00
N SER A 297 15.81 8.62 18.11
CA SER A 297 14.86 9.72 18.30
C SER A 297 15.19 10.89 17.37
N PRO A 298 14.22 11.75 17.03
CA PRO A 298 14.48 12.95 16.23
C PRO A 298 15.63 13.83 16.72
N ALA A 299 15.76 14.00 18.03
CA ALA A 299 16.84 14.78 18.62
C ALA A 299 18.23 14.12 18.46
N GLU A 300 18.29 12.79 18.57
CA GLU A 300 19.53 12.03 18.37
C GLU A 300 19.98 12.07 16.91
N LEU A 301 19.06 11.91 15.97
CA LEU A 301 19.42 11.89 14.54
C LEU A 301 20.01 13.23 14.04
N THR A 302 19.62 14.39 14.62
CA THR A 302 20.10 15.71 14.18
C THR A 302 21.24 16.28 15.02
N GLN A 303 21.61 15.63 16.15
CA GLN A 303 22.54 16.20 17.15
C GLN A 303 23.92 16.60 16.58
N ASP A 304 24.41 15.86 15.60
CA ASP A 304 25.73 16.08 14.98
C ASP A 304 25.63 16.76 13.61
N MET A 305 24.45 17.23 13.20
CA MET A 305 24.23 17.89 11.92
C MET A 305 24.37 19.41 12.04
N ASP A 306 24.97 20.00 11.01
CA ASP A 306 25.02 21.46 10.86
C ASP A 306 23.63 22.00 10.51
N GLN A 307 22.98 22.61 11.50
CA GLN A 307 21.62 23.14 11.38
C GLN A 307 21.48 24.29 10.39
N SER A 308 22.59 24.85 9.90
CA SER A 308 22.56 25.86 8.84
C SER A 308 22.28 25.24 7.45
N LYS A 309 22.46 23.95 7.31
CA LYS A 309 22.18 23.18 6.07
C LYS A 309 20.78 22.57 6.11
N PRO A 310 20.12 22.41 4.95
CA PRO A 310 18.86 21.68 4.88
C PRO A 310 19.02 20.23 5.38
N ILE A 311 18.04 19.75 6.15
CA ILE A 311 17.96 18.39 6.68
C ILE A 311 16.71 17.75 6.10
N LEU A 312 16.90 16.76 5.21
CA LEU A 312 15.86 15.94 4.62
C LEU A 312 15.84 14.60 5.36
N VAL A 313 14.66 14.17 5.79
CA VAL A 313 14.45 12.86 6.42
C VAL A 313 13.63 11.98 5.48
N LEU A 314 14.08 10.75 5.33
CA LEU A 314 13.38 9.67 4.65
C LEU A 314 12.87 8.72 5.73
N ASP A 315 11.59 8.72 5.98
CA ASP A 315 10.91 7.85 6.94
C ASP A 315 9.88 6.99 6.22
N HIS A 316 9.58 5.82 6.72
CA HIS A 316 8.50 5.03 6.16
C HIS A 316 7.15 5.48 6.72
N GLU A 317 7.02 5.51 8.05
CA GLU A 317 5.78 5.89 8.73
C GLU A 317 5.76 7.39 9.08
N PRO A 318 4.69 8.15 8.78
CA PRO A 318 4.58 9.57 9.14
C PRO A 318 4.30 9.74 10.65
N ARG A 319 5.33 9.54 11.47
CA ARG A 319 5.27 9.59 12.93
C ARG A 319 6.23 10.63 13.49
N GLU A 320 6.00 11.04 14.73
CA GLU A 320 6.87 11.96 15.46
C GLU A 320 7.07 13.29 14.72
N LEU A 321 6.01 13.75 13.99
CA LEU A 321 6.11 14.92 13.11
C LEU A 321 6.45 16.20 13.87
N GLN A 322 5.95 16.37 15.10
CA GLN A 322 6.29 17.54 15.91
C GLN A 322 7.72 17.45 16.44
N GLU A 323 8.15 16.28 16.88
CA GLU A 323 9.50 16.02 17.37
C GLU A 323 10.55 16.20 16.27
N LEU A 324 10.25 15.80 15.04
CA LEU A 324 11.11 16.04 13.87
C LEU A 324 11.22 17.55 13.57
N ALA A 325 10.10 18.26 13.60
CA ALA A 325 10.10 19.71 13.39
C ALA A 325 10.90 20.44 14.50
N ASP A 326 10.74 20.05 15.77
CA ASP A 326 11.45 20.61 16.92
C ASP A 326 12.95 20.29 16.86
N ALA A 327 13.34 19.17 16.24
CA ALA A 327 14.74 18.79 16.01
C ALA A 327 15.40 19.52 14.82
N GLY A 328 14.68 20.37 14.10
CA GLY A 328 15.20 21.18 13.00
C GLY A 328 15.24 20.48 11.64
N VAL A 329 14.44 19.44 11.45
CA VAL A 329 14.19 18.82 10.13
C VAL A 329 13.42 19.80 9.25
N ASP A 330 13.82 19.93 7.99
CA ASP A 330 13.18 20.84 7.03
C ASP A 330 12.18 20.13 6.12
N LEU A 331 12.46 18.88 5.74
CA LEU A 331 11.59 18.10 4.87
C LEU A 331 11.56 16.63 5.33
N ASP A 332 10.38 16.11 5.61
CA ASP A 332 10.12 14.72 5.97
C ASP A 332 9.28 14.03 4.89
N LEU A 333 9.76 12.89 4.38
CA LEU A 333 9.26 12.19 3.20
C LEU A 333 8.85 10.77 3.57
N CYS A 334 7.53 10.47 3.46
CA CYS A 334 6.94 9.25 3.99
C CYS A 334 6.04 8.51 2.99
N GLY A 335 5.72 7.24 3.33
CA GLY A 335 4.74 6.37 2.67
C GLY A 335 3.79 5.70 3.65
N HIS A 336 3.75 4.36 3.66
CA HIS A 336 3.10 3.46 4.61
C HIS A 336 1.57 3.38 4.55
N THR A 337 0.89 4.49 4.53
CA THR A 337 -0.57 4.54 4.76
C THR A 337 -1.40 4.10 3.57
N HIS A 338 -0.82 4.09 2.37
CA HIS A 338 -1.49 3.88 1.08
C HIS A 338 -2.72 4.79 0.87
N ASP A 339 -2.85 5.89 1.65
CA ASP A 339 -4.10 6.68 1.72
C ASP A 339 -5.33 5.80 2.02
N GLY A 340 -5.13 4.72 2.81
CA GLY A 340 -6.13 3.69 3.11
C GLY A 340 -6.49 2.78 1.93
N GLN A 341 -5.78 2.87 0.81
CA GLN A 341 -5.81 2.04 -0.41
C GLN A 341 -7.18 1.83 -1.06
N MET A 342 -8.21 1.47 -0.29
CA MET A 342 -9.54 1.11 -0.80
C MET A 342 -10.64 1.79 0.01
N PHE A 343 -11.66 2.34 -0.68
CA PHE A 343 -12.86 2.81 0.00
C PHE A 343 -13.51 1.66 0.81
N PRO A 344 -13.91 1.88 2.09
CA PRO A 344 -13.91 3.15 2.82
C PRO A 344 -12.61 3.45 3.60
N GLY A 345 -11.54 2.67 3.43
CA GLY A 345 -10.26 2.84 4.11
C GLY A 345 -9.69 4.25 3.96
N ASN A 346 -9.81 4.82 2.75
CA ASN A 346 -9.39 6.20 2.46
C ASN A 346 -10.12 7.28 3.28
N LEU A 347 -11.29 6.98 3.83
CA LEU A 347 -11.99 7.89 4.74
C LEU A 347 -11.60 7.66 6.21
N THR A 348 -11.31 6.42 6.57
CA THR A 348 -11.05 6.06 7.97
C THR A 348 -9.58 6.22 8.36
N ILE A 349 -8.66 6.22 7.41
CA ILE A 349 -7.21 6.36 7.66
C ILE A 349 -6.88 7.67 8.39
N HIS A 350 -7.62 8.75 8.13
CA HIS A 350 -7.50 10.05 8.82
C HIS A 350 -7.84 10.01 10.32
N LEU A 351 -8.39 8.91 10.83
CA LEU A 351 -8.63 8.73 12.25
C LEU A 351 -7.39 8.20 12.99
N PHE A 352 -6.40 7.69 12.26
CA PHE A 352 -5.23 7.01 12.81
C PHE A 352 -3.93 7.79 12.58
N TRP A 353 -3.87 8.63 11.55
CA TRP A 353 -2.68 9.36 11.16
C TRP A 353 -2.96 10.86 11.07
N GLU A 354 -2.01 11.66 11.53
CA GLU A 354 -2.09 13.12 11.46
C GLU A 354 -2.01 13.61 10.00
N ASN A 355 -1.06 13.06 9.23
CA ASN A 355 -0.98 13.21 7.80
C ASN A 355 -0.98 11.83 7.13
N PRO A 356 -2.13 11.29 6.75
CA PRO A 356 -2.18 10.00 6.09
C PRO A 356 -1.73 10.06 4.62
N CYS A 357 -1.87 11.19 3.94
CA CYS A 357 -1.42 11.39 2.57
C CYS A 357 -1.46 12.87 2.19
N GLY A 358 -0.54 13.28 1.34
CA GLY A 358 -0.45 14.66 0.88
C GLY A 358 0.54 15.49 1.68
N TYR A 359 0.26 16.77 1.80
CA TYR A 359 1.15 17.75 2.41
C TYR A 359 0.64 18.22 3.77
N LEU A 360 1.56 18.31 4.73
CA LEU A 360 1.36 18.94 6.04
C LEU A 360 2.58 19.79 6.39
N GLN A 361 2.37 20.96 7.01
CA GLN A 361 3.45 21.77 7.56
C GLN A 361 3.42 21.77 9.09
N LYS A 362 4.58 21.56 9.71
CA LYS A 362 4.81 21.62 11.15
C LYS A 362 5.91 22.65 11.44
N GLY A 363 5.55 23.81 11.95
CA GLY A 363 6.53 24.89 12.10
C GLY A 363 7.17 25.24 10.76
N GLN A 364 8.49 25.04 10.65
CA GLN A 364 9.23 25.19 9.39
C GLN A 364 9.36 23.89 8.60
N MET A 365 9.07 22.75 9.20
CA MET A 365 9.17 21.45 8.54
C MET A 365 8.00 21.21 7.59
N HIS A 366 8.31 20.74 6.40
CA HIS A 366 7.37 20.21 5.42
C HIS A 366 7.32 18.69 5.54
N ASN A 367 6.14 18.11 5.68
CA ASN A 367 5.95 16.65 5.61
C ASN A 367 5.12 16.30 4.37
N ILE A 368 5.60 15.36 3.57
CA ILE A 368 4.92 14.85 2.38
C ILE A 368 4.79 13.33 2.51
N VAL A 369 3.56 12.87 2.50
CA VAL A 369 3.21 11.44 2.55
C VAL A 369 2.63 11.02 1.22
N THR A 370 3.27 10.08 0.54
CA THR A 370 2.73 9.52 -0.71
C THR A 370 1.70 8.42 -0.42
N SER A 371 0.71 8.29 -1.31
CA SER A 371 -0.19 7.13 -1.29
C SER A 371 0.47 5.83 -1.77
N GLY A 372 1.75 5.89 -2.16
CA GLY A 372 2.53 4.73 -2.58
C GLY A 372 2.26 4.28 -4.02
N LEU A 373 3.21 3.52 -4.58
CA LEU A 373 3.12 3.01 -5.94
C LEU A 373 2.36 1.69 -6.01
N GLY A 374 2.74 0.74 -5.16
CA GLY A 374 2.22 -0.61 -5.14
C GLY A 374 0.90 -0.76 -4.40
N VAL A 375 0.58 -1.97 -4.05
CA VAL A 375 -0.62 -2.33 -3.29
C VAL A 375 -0.27 -3.40 -2.26
N PHE A 376 -0.87 -3.27 -1.09
CA PHE A 376 -0.79 -4.22 -0.01
C PHE A 376 -2.04 -5.10 0.05
N GLY A 377 -1.88 -6.42 0.12
CA GLY A 377 -3.01 -7.38 0.19
C GLY A 377 -3.91 -7.35 -1.05
N PRO A 378 -5.09 -6.71 -1.01
CA PRO A 378 -5.96 -6.60 -2.19
C PRO A 378 -5.31 -5.86 -3.36
N ASN A 379 -5.24 -6.50 -4.54
CA ASN A 379 -4.66 -5.86 -5.73
C ASN A 379 -5.63 -4.87 -6.37
N MET A 380 -5.98 -3.82 -5.63
CA MET A 380 -6.93 -2.78 -6.03
C MET A 380 -6.64 -1.46 -5.30
N ARG A 381 -6.90 -0.34 -6.00
CA ARG A 381 -6.99 1.01 -5.42
C ARG A 381 -8.34 1.63 -5.78
N VAL A 382 -9.14 1.99 -4.77
CA VAL A 382 -10.47 2.57 -4.96
C VAL A 382 -10.62 3.82 -4.10
N GLY A 383 -10.72 4.97 -4.76
CA GLY A 383 -10.76 6.28 -4.10
C GLY A 383 -9.37 6.80 -3.73
N THR A 384 -8.31 6.08 -4.09
CA THR A 384 -6.90 6.46 -3.92
C THR A 384 -6.17 6.25 -5.25
N LYS A 385 -4.93 6.70 -5.35
CA LYS A 385 -4.13 6.62 -6.57
C LYS A 385 -2.83 5.85 -6.33
N SER A 386 -2.30 5.20 -7.36
CA SER A 386 -0.90 4.79 -7.41
C SER A 386 -0.09 6.01 -7.87
N GLU A 387 0.94 6.41 -7.12
CA GLU A 387 1.66 7.65 -7.44
C GLU A 387 3.16 7.60 -7.16
N ILE A 388 3.86 8.52 -7.83
CA ILE A 388 5.16 9.06 -7.45
C ILE A 388 5.00 10.56 -7.19
N CYS A 389 5.74 11.12 -6.23
CA CYS A 389 5.68 12.55 -5.93
C CYS A 389 6.92 13.25 -6.50
N CYS A 390 6.71 14.32 -7.27
CA CYS A 390 7.76 15.21 -7.74
C CYS A 390 7.76 16.46 -6.86
N ILE A 391 8.85 16.73 -6.15
CA ILE A 391 8.93 17.76 -5.13
C ILE A 391 10.02 18.75 -5.57
N ASP A 392 9.62 19.95 -5.94
CA ASP A 392 10.53 21.07 -6.20
C ASP A 392 10.79 21.82 -4.87
N VAL A 393 11.95 21.56 -4.25
CA VAL A 393 12.42 22.22 -3.04
C VAL A 393 13.17 23.48 -3.44
N ARG A 394 12.72 24.65 -3.01
CA ARG A 394 13.43 25.93 -3.19
C ARG A 394 14.18 26.28 -1.93
N PHE A 395 15.37 26.82 -2.09
CA PHE A 395 16.21 27.32 -1.00
C PHE A 395 16.24 28.85 -1.09
N ASP A 396 15.66 29.51 -0.09
CA ASP A 396 15.67 30.96 0.03
C ASP A 396 16.38 31.35 1.34
N GLY A 397 17.66 31.06 1.43
CA GLY A 397 18.39 31.45 2.63
C GLY A 397 17.98 32.85 3.06
N ALA A 398 17.46 33.01 4.28
CA ALA A 398 17.10 34.30 4.83
C ALA A 398 18.32 35.24 4.76
N GLU A 399 18.15 36.38 4.08
CA GLU A 399 19.11 37.50 4.15
C GLU A 399 19.33 37.96 5.59
#